data_4aa08264230d996ea187e9767d697b54
#
_entry.id   4aa08264230d996ea187e9767d697b54
#
_cell.length_a   1.000
_cell.length_b   1.000
_cell.length_c   1.000
_cell.angle_alpha   90.00
_cell.angle_beta   90.00
_cell.angle_gamma   90.00
#
_symmetry.space_group_name_H-M   'P 1'
#
loop_
_entity.id
_entity.type
_entity.pdbx_description
1 polymer ?
#
loop_
_entity_poly.entity_id
_entity_poly.type
_entity_poly.pdbx_seq_one_letter_code
_entity_poly.pdbx_strand_id
1 'polypeptide(L)'
;DHGNLFGTVEFYNKARANGVKPIIGCEVYIAGDSRFKREKRERTQDGFDAISHLLLIAMDATGYQNLMYLVSKAYLDGFYYKPRIDMDLLRERHEGLIATSGCLSSPVPRAIVQGETDRAWTVAEDFRGLFGDRYYLELQRHGIADQDLVNAELIKMSADMDIPLVATNDAHYLRECDHEHHDALLCIGTASNISDDKRFRFDGRGFYVKDGDEMREIFHDHPSAIE
;
A
#
# COMPACT_ATOMS: atom_id res chain seq x y z
N ASP A 1 0.28 -5.38 -8.24
CA ASP A 1 1.75 -5.60 -8.33
C ASP A 1 2.50 -4.49 -7.61
N HIS A 2 3.71 -4.78 -7.07
CA HIS A 2 4.58 -3.80 -6.47
C HIS A 2 5.48 -3.13 -7.52
N GLY A 3 5.31 -1.82 -7.72
CA GLY A 3 6.13 -1.00 -8.59
C GLY A 3 6.03 -1.30 -10.09
N ASN A 4 5.04 -2.06 -10.52
CA ASN A 4 4.87 -2.40 -11.94
C ASN A 4 3.40 -2.67 -12.29
N LEU A 5 3.14 -2.81 -13.60
CA LEU A 5 1.84 -3.15 -14.19
C LEU A 5 1.93 -4.35 -15.14
N PHE A 6 2.90 -5.24 -14.94
CA PHE A 6 3.20 -6.32 -15.89
C PHE A 6 2.04 -7.31 -16.05
N GLY A 7 1.33 -7.62 -14.97
CA GLY A 7 0.17 -8.52 -14.97
C GLY A 7 -1.16 -7.88 -15.36
N THR A 8 -1.22 -6.57 -15.52
CA THR A 8 -2.48 -5.81 -15.58
C THR A 8 -3.40 -6.24 -16.74
N VAL A 9 -2.85 -6.42 -17.94
CA VAL A 9 -3.65 -6.79 -19.12
C VAL A 9 -4.20 -8.20 -18.99
N GLU A 10 -3.38 -9.13 -18.49
CA GLU A 10 -3.83 -10.52 -18.26
C GLU A 10 -4.89 -10.57 -17.17
N PHE A 11 -4.66 -9.86 -16.04
CA PHE A 11 -5.62 -9.74 -14.95
C PHE A 11 -6.96 -9.17 -15.45
N TYR A 12 -6.92 -8.05 -16.19
CA TYR A 12 -8.12 -7.43 -16.76
C TYR A 12 -8.91 -8.42 -17.63
N ASN A 13 -8.23 -9.06 -18.57
CA ASN A 13 -8.89 -9.98 -19.50
C ASN A 13 -9.49 -11.20 -18.78
N LYS A 14 -8.75 -11.79 -17.83
CA LYS A 14 -9.25 -12.93 -17.04
C LYS A 14 -10.42 -12.56 -16.14
N ALA A 15 -10.35 -11.43 -15.45
CA ALA A 15 -11.45 -10.94 -14.60
C ALA A 15 -12.72 -10.72 -15.44
N ARG A 16 -12.62 -10.02 -16.57
CA ARG A 16 -13.74 -9.78 -17.48
C ARG A 16 -14.33 -11.07 -18.04
N ALA A 17 -13.51 -12.01 -18.45
CA ALA A 17 -13.96 -13.30 -18.97
C ALA A 17 -14.72 -14.16 -17.93
N ASN A 18 -14.47 -13.92 -16.65
CA ASN A 18 -15.13 -14.60 -15.54
C ASN A 18 -16.24 -13.75 -14.88
N GLY A 19 -16.67 -12.65 -15.51
CA GLY A 19 -17.77 -11.80 -14.99
C GLY A 19 -17.38 -10.97 -13.75
N VAL A 20 -16.09 -10.85 -13.44
CA VAL A 20 -15.58 -10.05 -12.31
C VAL A 20 -15.17 -8.68 -12.82
N LYS A 21 -15.56 -7.62 -12.09
CA LYS A 21 -15.11 -6.25 -12.37
C LYS A 21 -13.65 -6.08 -11.92
N PRO A 22 -12.69 -5.88 -12.84
CA PRO A 22 -11.31 -5.61 -12.46
C PRO A 22 -11.15 -4.19 -11.92
N ILE A 23 -10.42 -4.06 -10.82
CA ILE A 23 -9.96 -2.77 -10.27
C ILE A 23 -8.45 -2.74 -10.49
N ILE A 24 -7.99 -1.76 -11.29
CA ILE A 24 -6.59 -1.66 -11.69
C ILE A 24 -5.86 -0.73 -10.74
N GLY A 25 -4.84 -1.24 -10.08
CA GLY A 25 -3.99 -0.48 -9.18
C GLY A 25 -2.55 -0.96 -9.21
N CYS A 26 -1.70 -0.20 -8.53
CA CYS A 26 -0.30 -0.53 -8.31
C CYS A 26 0.13 -0.01 -6.95
N GLU A 27 0.81 -0.83 -6.17
CA GLU A 27 1.50 -0.39 -4.97
C GLU A 27 2.87 0.15 -5.40
N VAL A 28 2.94 1.46 -5.60
CA VAL A 28 4.16 2.13 -6.05
C VAL A 28 5.14 2.34 -4.91
N TYR A 29 6.43 2.39 -5.23
CA TYR A 29 7.45 2.83 -4.29
C TYR A 29 7.59 4.35 -4.36
N ILE A 30 7.45 5.02 -3.20
CA ILE A 30 7.62 6.46 -3.10
C ILE A 30 8.91 6.79 -2.35
N ALA A 31 9.75 7.63 -2.95
CA ALA A 31 10.95 8.16 -2.31
C ALA A 31 10.55 9.24 -1.28
N GLY A 32 11.15 9.21 -0.10
CA GLY A 32 10.89 10.20 0.94
C GLY A 32 11.30 11.63 0.57
N ASP A 33 12.14 11.78 -0.45
CA ASP A 33 12.64 13.08 -0.90
C ASP A 33 12.51 13.13 -2.44
N SER A 34 13.58 12.89 -3.20
CA SER A 34 13.56 12.93 -4.65
C SER A 34 13.89 11.56 -5.25
N ARG A 35 13.14 11.16 -6.30
CA ARG A 35 13.39 9.94 -7.07
C ARG A 35 14.79 9.90 -7.73
N PHE A 36 15.41 11.05 -7.90
CA PHE A 36 16.75 11.16 -8.50
C PHE A 36 17.88 10.89 -7.53
N LYS A 37 17.64 10.97 -6.21
CA LYS A 37 18.67 10.67 -5.20
C LYS A 37 18.97 9.18 -5.17
N ARG A 38 20.24 8.83 -5.32
CA ARG A 38 20.77 7.45 -5.37
C ARG A 38 21.72 7.14 -4.21
N GLU A 39 21.53 7.83 -3.09
CA GLU A 39 22.33 7.61 -1.90
C GLU A 39 21.70 6.53 -1.03
N LYS A 40 22.55 5.62 -0.51
CA LYS A 40 22.13 4.67 0.50
C LYS A 40 21.95 5.46 1.79
N ARG A 41 20.72 5.86 2.11
CA ARG A 41 20.44 6.58 3.35
C ARG A 41 20.37 5.59 4.50
N GLU A 42 21.21 5.82 5.52
CA GLU A 42 20.87 5.49 6.89
C GLU A 42 19.59 6.28 7.25
N ARG A 43 18.75 5.75 8.16
CA ARG A 43 17.52 6.41 8.64
C ARG A 43 17.71 7.93 8.63
N THR A 44 16.95 8.63 7.81
CA THR A 44 16.98 10.09 7.82
C THR A 44 16.43 10.56 9.18
N GLN A 45 17.02 11.63 9.72
CA GLN A 45 16.51 12.27 10.95
C GLN A 45 15.02 12.65 10.81
N ASP A 46 14.51 12.74 9.60
CA ASP A 46 13.13 13.06 9.25
C ASP A 46 12.24 11.81 9.12
N GLY A 47 12.74 10.60 9.49
CA GLY A 47 11.94 9.36 9.60
C GLY A 47 11.40 8.77 8.29
N PHE A 48 11.63 9.36 7.12
CA PHE A 48 11.38 8.68 5.86
C PHE A 48 12.51 7.69 5.61
N ASP A 49 12.27 6.41 5.79
CA ASP A 49 13.11 5.41 5.14
C ASP A 49 13.14 5.75 3.65
N ALA A 50 14.27 5.41 3.02
CA ALA A 50 14.53 5.80 1.64
C ALA A 50 13.42 5.41 0.65
N ILE A 51 12.52 4.50 1.01
CA ILE A 51 11.44 4.00 0.15
C ILE A 51 10.25 3.59 1.03
N SER A 52 9.06 4.14 0.72
CA SER A 52 7.77 3.73 1.30
C SER A 52 6.85 3.17 0.22
N HIS A 53 5.77 2.51 0.63
CA HIS A 53 4.73 2.03 -0.27
C HIS A 53 3.59 3.04 -0.37
N LEU A 54 2.95 3.13 -1.53
CA LEU A 54 1.72 3.90 -1.73
C LEU A 54 0.83 3.13 -2.71
N LEU A 55 -0.39 2.81 -2.29
CA LEU A 55 -1.37 2.18 -3.18
C LEU A 55 -2.07 3.25 -4.00
N LEU A 56 -2.00 3.12 -5.32
CA LEU A 56 -2.70 3.95 -6.29
C LEU A 56 -3.64 3.09 -7.13
N ILE A 57 -4.90 3.52 -7.28
CA ILE A 57 -5.95 2.82 -8.02
C ILE A 57 -6.49 3.75 -9.11
N ALA A 58 -6.60 3.26 -10.33
CA ALA A 58 -7.17 4.00 -11.44
C ALA A 58 -8.71 4.01 -11.36
N MET A 59 -9.31 5.19 -11.31
CA MET A 59 -10.77 5.37 -11.35
C MET A 59 -11.32 5.26 -12.78
N ASP A 60 -10.55 5.76 -13.74
CA ASP A 60 -10.93 5.91 -15.13
C ASP A 60 -9.74 5.78 -16.10
N ALA A 61 -9.95 6.06 -17.36
CA ALA A 61 -8.91 5.99 -18.39
C ALA A 61 -7.79 7.02 -18.14
N THR A 62 -8.10 8.21 -17.61
CA THR A 62 -7.09 9.23 -17.26
C THR A 62 -6.21 8.73 -16.13
N GLY A 63 -6.81 8.19 -15.06
CA GLY A 63 -6.08 7.60 -13.96
C GLY A 63 -5.18 6.43 -14.41
N TYR A 64 -5.68 5.58 -15.30
CA TYR A 64 -4.85 4.49 -15.84
C TYR A 64 -3.66 5.00 -16.66
N GLN A 65 -3.85 6.01 -17.49
CA GLN A 65 -2.75 6.65 -18.23
C GLN A 65 -1.73 7.29 -17.28
N ASN A 66 -2.20 7.99 -16.25
CA ASN A 66 -1.34 8.57 -15.22
C ASN A 66 -0.58 7.49 -14.44
N LEU A 67 -1.24 6.39 -14.07
CA LEU A 67 -0.58 5.28 -13.39
C LEU A 67 0.53 4.64 -14.25
N MET A 68 0.26 4.41 -15.54
CA MET A 68 1.28 3.93 -16.48
C MET A 68 2.46 4.90 -16.60
N TYR A 69 2.18 6.21 -16.65
CA TYR A 69 3.22 7.23 -16.71
C TYR A 69 4.08 7.24 -15.44
N LEU A 70 3.44 7.23 -14.25
CA LEU A 70 4.13 7.18 -12.96
C LEU A 70 5.07 5.96 -12.86
N VAL A 71 4.54 4.78 -13.18
CA VAL A 71 5.33 3.53 -13.16
C VAL A 71 6.47 3.58 -14.18
N SER A 72 6.23 4.07 -15.39
CA SER A 72 7.28 4.20 -16.40
C SER A 72 8.39 5.16 -15.96
N LYS A 73 8.02 6.31 -15.40
CA LYS A 73 8.99 7.28 -14.85
C LYS A 73 9.74 6.75 -13.65
N ALA A 74 9.11 5.93 -12.82
CA ALA A 74 9.78 5.26 -11.71
C ALA A 74 10.94 4.35 -12.20
N TYR A 75 10.76 3.66 -13.32
CA TYR A 75 11.82 2.85 -13.93
C TYR A 75 12.87 3.68 -14.64
N LEU A 76 12.47 4.69 -15.41
CA LEU A 76 13.38 5.48 -16.26
C LEU A 76 14.23 6.45 -15.44
N ASP A 77 13.61 7.16 -14.51
CA ASP A 77 14.22 8.28 -13.79
C ASP A 77 14.55 7.92 -12.32
N GLY A 78 13.70 7.09 -11.70
CA GLY A 78 13.71 6.85 -10.26
C GLY A 78 14.30 5.52 -9.80
N PHE A 79 14.79 4.68 -10.71
CA PHE A 79 15.30 3.36 -10.35
C PHE A 79 16.57 3.42 -9.51
N TYR A 80 16.44 2.95 -8.27
CA TYR A 80 17.55 2.69 -7.37
C TYR A 80 17.15 1.58 -6.40
N TYR A 81 17.61 0.35 -6.64
CA TYR A 81 17.13 -0.91 -6.05
C TYR A 81 15.65 -1.21 -6.33
N LYS A 82 14.79 -0.20 -6.34
CA LYS A 82 13.35 -0.25 -6.65
C LYS A 82 12.98 0.89 -7.60
N PRO A 83 11.95 0.71 -8.43
CA PRO A 83 11.41 1.80 -9.25
C PRO A 83 10.63 2.78 -8.35
N ARG A 84 11.11 4.00 -8.17
CA ARG A 84 10.53 4.97 -7.23
C ARG A 84 9.94 6.17 -7.95
N ILE A 85 8.77 6.57 -7.50
CA ILE A 85 8.24 7.92 -7.75
C ILE A 85 8.62 8.84 -6.58
N ASP A 86 8.29 10.12 -6.68
CA ASP A 86 8.33 11.09 -5.58
C ASP A 86 7.06 11.95 -5.59
N MET A 87 6.91 12.80 -4.57
CA MET A 87 5.75 13.66 -4.43
C MET A 87 5.62 14.67 -5.58
N ASP A 88 6.73 15.12 -6.18
CA ASP A 88 6.67 16.06 -7.29
C ASP A 88 6.04 15.41 -8.53
N LEU A 89 6.47 14.20 -8.87
CA LEU A 89 5.88 13.44 -9.98
C LEU A 89 4.41 13.09 -9.70
N LEU A 90 4.09 12.77 -8.45
CA LEU A 90 2.72 12.45 -8.05
C LEU A 90 1.80 13.67 -8.18
N ARG A 91 2.25 14.86 -7.79
CA ARG A 91 1.52 16.12 -7.97
C ARG A 91 1.20 16.42 -9.45
N GLU A 92 2.11 16.06 -10.36
CA GLU A 92 1.90 16.25 -11.80
C GLU A 92 0.86 15.27 -12.38
N ARG A 93 0.67 14.09 -11.77
CA ARG A 93 -0.02 12.95 -12.41
C ARG A 93 -1.01 12.22 -11.48
N HIS A 94 -1.62 12.91 -10.52
CA HIS A 94 -2.57 12.31 -9.57
C HIS A 94 -4.03 12.27 -10.08
N GLU A 95 -4.35 12.96 -11.18
CA GLU A 95 -5.72 13.01 -11.68
C GLU A 95 -6.24 11.63 -12.09
N GLY A 96 -7.51 11.35 -11.76
CA GLY A 96 -8.15 10.05 -12.02
C GLY A 96 -7.60 8.90 -11.19
N LEU A 97 -6.77 9.18 -10.18
CA LEU A 97 -6.25 8.18 -9.23
C LEU A 97 -6.91 8.33 -7.86
N ILE A 98 -7.19 7.19 -7.24
CA ILE A 98 -7.46 7.05 -5.81
C ILE A 98 -6.14 6.68 -5.14
N ALA A 99 -5.89 7.20 -3.94
CA ALA A 99 -4.79 6.78 -3.08
C ALA A 99 -5.31 6.31 -1.73
N THR A 100 -4.59 5.36 -1.11
CA THR A 100 -4.87 4.94 0.27
C THR A 100 -3.67 5.18 1.16
N SER A 101 -3.87 5.22 2.49
CA SER A 101 -2.76 5.30 3.44
C SER A 101 -1.87 4.05 3.43
N GLY A 102 -2.35 2.94 2.84
CA GLY A 102 -1.59 1.72 2.60
C GLY A 102 -1.27 0.88 3.84
N CYS A 103 -0.28 0.01 3.72
CA CYS A 103 0.16 -0.92 4.76
C CYS A 103 1.17 -0.29 5.75
N LEU A 104 1.68 -1.07 6.72
CA LEU A 104 2.68 -0.61 7.70
C LEU A 104 3.97 -0.03 7.08
N SER A 105 4.26 -0.34 5.82
CA SER A 105 5.40 0.21 5.07
C SER A 105 5.11 1.56 4.41
N SER A 106 3.89 2.08 4.52
CA SER A 106 3.45 3.32 3.91
C SER A 106 3.74 4.54 4.81
N PRO A 107 3.79 5.77 4.26
CA PRO A 107 4.28 6.94 5.01
C PRO A 107 3.51 7.22 6.30
N VAL A 108 2.18 7.20 6.27
CA VAL A 108 1.33 7.52 7.43
C VAL A 108 1.42 6.43 8.50
N PRO A 109 1.14 5.13 8.21
CA PRO A 109 1.27 4.05 9.18
C PRO A 109 2.66 3.96 9.81
N ARG A 110 3.70 4.10 8.99
CA ARG A 110 5.09 4.05 9.48
C ARG A 110 5.39 5.15 10.49
N ALA A 111 4.97 6.39 10.24
CA ALA A 111 5.15 7.49 11.18
C ALA A 111 4.43 7.23 12.51
N ILE A 112 3.24 6.62 12.48
CA ILE A 112 2.50 6.22 13.69
C ILE A 112 3.30 5.17 14.49
N VAL A 113 3.76 4.10 13.83
CA VAL A 113 4.56 3.03 14.49
C VAL A 113 5.86 3.58 15.09
N GLN A 114 6.45 4.60 14.46
CA GLN A 114 7.66 5.26 14.98
C GLN A 114 7.39 6.25 16.12
N GLY A 115 6.13 6.47 16.50
CA GLY A 115 5.74 7.43 17.52
C GLY A 115 5.76 8.90 17.05
N GLU A 116 5.85 9.12 15.74
CA GLU A 116 5.89 10.43 15.09
C GLU A 116 4.46 10.87 14.68
N THR A 117 3.54 10.89 15.63
CA THR A 117 2.10 11.09 15.37
C THR A 117 1.83 12.41 14.65
N ASP A 118 2.42 13.54 15.11
CA ASP A 118 2.21 14.86 14.45
C ASP A 118 2.61 14.82 12.97
N ARG A 119 3.65 14.09 12.66
CA ARG A 119 4.10 13.91 11.30
C ARG A 119 3.14 13.04 10.48
N ALA A 120 2.61 11.96 11.07
CA ALA A 120 1.60 11.14 10.41
C ALA A 120 0.38 11.99 10.00
N TRP A 121 -0.06 12.89 10.87
CA TRP A 121 -1.14 13.84 10.59
C TRP A 121 -0.79 14.79 9.45
N THR A 122 0.40 15.39 9.47
CA THR A 122 0.88 16.28 8.38
C THR A 122 0.91 15.55 7.03
N VAL A 123 1.43 14.32 7.00
CA VAL A 123 1.49 13.53 5.77
C VAL A 123 0.09 13.14 5.27
N ALA A 124 -0.83 12.78 6.17
CA ALA A 124 -2.22 12.50 5.78
C ALA A 124 -2.91 13.74 5.21
N GLU A 125 -2.66 14.93 5.79
CA GLU A 125 -3.16 16.21 5.28
C GLU A 125 -2.61 16.55 3.89
N ASP A 126 -1.33 16.30 3.65
CA ASP A 126 -0.71 16.48 2.33
C ASP A 126 -1.35 15.59 1.26
N PHE A 127 -1.60 14.30 1.56
CA PHE A 127 -2.29 13.40 0.64
C PHE A 127 -3.75 13.80 0.44
N ARG A 128 -4.47 14.18 1.51
CA ARG A 128 -5.83 14.71 1.41
C ARG A 128 -5.86 15.98 0.54
N GLY A 129 -4.92 16.89 0.73
CA GLY A 129 -4.80 18.11 -0.09
C GLY A 129 -4.57 17.82 -1.56
N LEU A 130 -3.86 16.73 -1.89
CA LEU A 130 -3.59 16.31 -3.27
C LEU A 130 -4.75 15.55 -3.91
N PHE A 131 -5.35 14.59 -3.19
CA PHE A 131 -6.36 13.68 -3.75
C PHE A 131 -7.81 14.11 -3.44
N GLY A 132 -8.03 14.98 -2.45
CA GLY A 132 -9.38 15.37 -2.03
C GLY A 132 -10.18 14.18 -1.51
N ASP A 133 -11.38 13.98 -2.05
CA ASP A 133 -12.30 12.88 -1.76
C ASP A 133 -11.86 11.51 -2.29
N ARG A 134 -10.74 11.47 -3.01
CA ARG A 134 -10.10 10.26 -3.54
C ARG A 134 -8.97 9.72 -2.66
N TYR A 135 -8.79 10.25 -1.45
CA TYR A 135 -7.87 9.72 -0.46
C TYR A 135 -8.61 8.95 0.62
N TYR A 136 -8.14 7.77 0.96
CA TYR A 136 -8.75 6.90 1.97
C TYR A 136 -7.72 6.49 3.03
N LEU A 137 -8.14 6.43 4.30
CA LEU A 137 -7.33 5.82 5.36
C LEU A 137 -7.64 4.33 5.41
N GLU A 138 -6.61 3.52 5.23
CA GLU A 138 -6.72 2.07 5.03
C GLU A 138 -6.55 1.31 6.34
N LEU A 139 -7.58 0.55 6.74
CA LEU A 139 -7.56 -0.32 7.90
C LEU A 139 -7.19 -1.75 7.49
N GLN A 140 -6.26 -2.35 8.20
CA GLN A 140 -5.85 -3.75 8.03
C GLN A 140 -5.86 -4.48 9.38
N ARG A 141 -6.29 -5.75 9.40
CA ARG A 141 -6.37 -6.58 10.62
C ARG A 141 -5.87 -7.99 10.36
N HIS A 142 -4.64 -8.27 10.77
CA HIS A 142 -4.01 -9.60 10.69
C HIS A 142 -3.54 -10.12 12.05
N GLY A 143 -3.97 -9.48 13.17
CA GLY A 143 -3.51 -9.81 14.51
C GLY A 143 -2.10 -9.28 14.82
N ILE A 144 -1.65 -8.25 14.12
CA ILE A 144 -0.35 -7.60 14.30
C ILE A 144 -0.55 -6.37 15.19
N ALA A 145 0.17 -6.29 16.32
CA ALA A 145 0.00 -5.20 17.30
C ALA A 145 0.21 -3.80 16.69
N ASP A 146 1.16 -3.66 15.76
CA ASP A 146 1.38 -2.37 15.08
C ASP A 146 0.19 -1.97 14.21
N GLN A 147 -0.57 -2.92 13.64
CA GLN A 147 -1.80 -2.60 12.91
C GLN A 147 -2.89 -2.10 13.84
N ASP A 148 -3.02 -2.64 15.05
CA ASP A 148 -4.00 -2.17 16.03
C ASP A 148 -3.67 -0.74 16.46
N LEU A 149 -2.38 -0.44 16.70
CA LEU A 149 -1.91 0.91 17.00
C LEU A 149 -2.22 1.89 15.86
N VAL A 150 -1.90 1.50 14.63
CA VAL A 150 -2.14 2.31 13.42
C VAL A 150 -3.63 2.53 13.20
N ASN A 151 -4.45 1.49 13.26
CA ASN A 151 -5.90 1.59 13.05
C ASN A 151 -6.54 2.55 14.06
N ALA A 152 -6.13 2.49 15.34
CA ALA A 152 -6.66 3.38 16.37
C ALA A 152 -6.39 4.87 16.04
N GLU A 153 -5.24 5.18 15.47
CA GLU A 153 -4.91 6.55 15.09
C GLU A 153 -5.56 6.97 13.77
N LEU A 154 -5.63 6.07 12.77
CA LEU A 154 -6.30 6.34 11.50
C LEU A 154 -7.80 6.60 11.68
N ILE A 155 -8.46 5.92 12.63
CA ILE A 155 -9.88 6.17 12.97
C ILE A 155 -10.07 7.58 13.51
N LYS A 156 -9.15 8.09 14.36
CA LYS A 156 -9.19 9.48 14.84
C LYS A 156 -8.96 10.46 13.70
N MET A 157 -7.93 10.22 12.86
CA MET A 157 -7.66 11.05 11.69
C MET A 157 -8.87 11.12 10.76
N SER A 158 -9.55 9.98 10.53
CA SER A 158 -10.76 9.91 9.71
C SER A 158 -11.86 10.85 10.24
N ALA A 159 -12.11 10.81 11.54
CA ALA A 159 -13.14 11.65 12.17
C ALA A 159 -12.78 13.14 12.15
N ASP A 160 -11.54 13.48 12.43
CA ASP A 160 -11.10 14.88 12.59
C ASP A 160 -10.81 15.57 11.24
N MET A 161 -10.36 14.81 10.25
CA MET A 161 -10.02 15.32 8.92
C MET A 161 -11.12 15.08 7.87
N ASP A 162 -12.20 14.37 8.21
CA ASP A 162 -13.23 13.95 7.25
C ASP A 162 -12.65 13.19 6.05
N ILE A 163 -11.76 12.21 6.35
CA ILE A 163 -11.19 11.31 5.35
C ILE A 163 -11.87 9.95 5.49
N PRO A 164 -12.46 9.38 4.41
CA PRO A 164 -13.15 8.10 4.51
C PRO A 164 -12.18 6.95 4.82
N LEU A 165 -12.69 5.95 5.56
CA LEU A 165 -12.00 4.71 5.82
C LEU A 165 -12.24 3.70 4.69
N VAL A 166 -11.27 2.82 4.44
CA VAL A 166 -11.42 1.63 3.61
C VAL A 166 -10.75 0.44 4.30
N ALA A 167 -11.43 -0.70 4.35
CA ALA A 167 -10.86 -1.93 4.88
C ALA A 167 -10.27 -2.77 3.74
N THR A 168 -9.03 -3.24 3.92
CA THR A 168 -8.37 -4.12 2.98
C THR A 168 -7.75 -5.31 3.70
N ASN A 169 -7.34 -6.32 2.93
CA ASN A 169 -6.71 -7.52 3.48
C ASN A 169 -5.27 -7.71 3.02
N ASP A 170 -4.70 -6.82 2.23
CA ASP A 170 -3.30 -6.92 1.77
C ASP A 170 -2.93 -8.36 1.34
N ALA A 171 -3.75 -8.96 0.48
CA ALA A 171 -3.67 -10.38 0.16
C ALA A 171 -2.39 -10.73 -0.61
N HIS A 172 -1.60 -11.67 -0.07
CA HIS A 172 -0.34 -12.14 -0.64
C HIS A 172 -0.44 -13.56 -1.22
N TYR A 173 -1.50 -14.30 -0.91
CA TYR A 173 -1.78 -15.63 -1.41
C TYR A 173 -3.30 -15.88 -1.49
N LEU A 174 -3.71 -16.95 -2.18
CA LEU A 174 -5.12 -17.16 -2.50
C LEU A 174 -5.92 -17.75 -1.35
N ARG A 175 -5.40 -18.76 -0.65
CA ARG A 175 -6.11 -19.51 0.39
C ARG A 175 -5.31 -19.49 1.69
N GLU A 176 -5.97 -19.58 2.81
CA GLU A 176 -5.30 -19.61 4.11
C GLU A 176 -4.21 -20.68 4.21
N CYS A 177 -4.44 -21.89 3.63
CA CYS A 177 -3.45 -22.96 3.62
C CYS A 177 -2.20 -22.67 2.76
N ASP A 178 -2.23 -21.66 1.89
CA ASP A 178 -1.10 -21.31 1.03
C ASP A 178 -0.01 -20.49 1.76
N HIS A 179 -0.22 -20.18 3.05
CA HIS A 179 0.76 -19.42 3.84
C HIS A 179 2.14 -20.10 3.90
N GLU A 180 2.20 -21.44 3.93
CA GLU A 180 3.47 -22.19 3.94
C GLU A 180 4.21 -22.06 2.59
N HIS A 181 3.47 -22.06 1.48
CA HIS A 181 4.04 -21.85 0.14
C HIS A 181 4.58 -20.43 -0.02
N HIS A 182 3.84 -19.44 0.51
CA HIS A 182 4.28 -18.04 0.53
C HIS A 182 5.55 -17.87 1.38
N ASP A 183 5.62 -18.51 2.54
CA ASP A 183 6.80 -18.49 3.41
C ASP A 183 8.04 -19.07 2.71
N ALA A 184 7.87 -20.17 1.96
CA ALA A 184 8.96 -20.72 1.14
C ALA A 184 9.39 -19.75 0.02
N LEU A 185 8.43 -19.03 -0.61
CA LEU A 185 8.72 -18.03 -1.62
C LEU A 185 9.50 -16.83 -1.04
N LEU A 186 9.18 -16.40 0.17
CA LEU A 186 9.93 -15.36 0.88
C LEU A 186 11.38 -15.79 1.15
N CYS A 187 11.61 -17.06 1.51
CA CYS A 187 12.97 -17.59 1.69
C CYS A 187 13.77 -17.50 0.37
N ILE A 188 13.16 -17.84 -0.77
CA ILE A 188 13.82 -17.72 -2.07
C ILE A 188 14.16 -16.25 -2.37
N GLY A 189 13.19 -15.34 -2.16
CA GLY A 189 13.36 -13.91 -2.43
C GLY A 189 14.40 -13.21 -1.54
N THR A 190 14.61 -13.71 -0.33
CA THR A 190 15.55 -13.14 0.67
C THR A 190 16.85 -13.91 0.79
N ALA A 191 17.06 -14.97 -0.04
CA ALA A 191 18.23 -15.87 0.03
C ALA A 191 18.43 -16.46 1.42
N SER A 192 17.34 -16.87 2.10
CA SER A 192 17.30 -17.46 3.44
C SER A 192 16.84 -18.92 3.36
N ASN A 193 17.10 -19.70 4.42
CA ASN A 193 16.54 -21.04 4.56
C ASN A 193 15.32 -21.00 5.49
N ILE A 194 14.38 -21.93 5.29
CA ILE A 194 13.17 -22.02 6.10
C ILE A 194 13.46 -22.29 7.59
N SER A 195 14.60 -22.90 7.87
CA SER A 195 15.11 -23.20 9.22
C SER A 195 15.82 -22.03 9.90
N ASP A 196 16.03 -20.90 9.21
CA ASP A 196 16.74 -19.76 9.79
C ASP A 196 15.81 -18.99 10.75
N ASP A 197 16.16 -18.86 12.01
CA ASP A 197 15.32 -18.25 13.05
C ASP A 197 15.11 -16.73 12.83
N LYS A 198 16.07 -16.04 12.22
CA LYS A 198 16.08 -14.57 12.04
C LYS A 198 15.69 -14.13 10.63
N ARG A 199 15.14 -15.03 9.81
CA ARG A 199 14.71 -14.66 8.46
C ARG A 199 13.46 -13.79 8.47
N PHE A 200 13.25 -13.05 7.40
CA PHE A 200 12.00 -12.34 7.16
C PHE A 200 10.86 -13.34 6.95
N ARG A 201 9.76 -13.14 7.65
CA ARG A 201 8.50 -13.87 7.51
C ARG A 201 7.34 -12.99 7.90
N PHE A 202 6.16 -13.31 7.42
CA PHE A 202 4.94 -12.64 7.84
C PHE A 202 4.45 -13.23 9.17
N ASP A 203 4.06 -12.35 10.07
CA ASP A 203 3.38 -12.75 11.29
C ASP A 203 1.88 -12.98 10.97
N GLY A 204 1.40 -14.19 11.26
CA GLY A 204 0.01 -14.56 11.01
C GLY A 204 -0.24 -15.25 9.66
N ARG A 205 -1.49 -15.70 9.47
CA ARG A 205 -1.95 -16.46 8.30
C ARG A 205 -3.09 -15.75 7.55
N GLY A 206 -3.40 -14.53 7.92
CA GLY A 206 -4.56 -13.79 7.46
C GLY A 206 -4.42 -13.11 6.10
N PHE A 207 -3.29 -13.24 5.40
CA PHE A 207 -2.99 -12.53 4.14
C PHE A 207 -3.50 -13.26 2.89
N TYR A 208 -4.61 -13.98 3.00
CA TYR A 208 -5.27 -14.64 1.87
C TYR A 208 -6.42 -13.82 1.31
N VAL A 209 -6.92 -14.18 0.13
CA VAL A 209 -8.08 -13.52 -0.48
C VAL A 209 -9.34 -13.91 0.30
N LYS A 210 -9.83 -13.01 1.13
CA LYS A 210 -11.07 -13.18 1.90
C LYS A 210 -12.28 -12.79 1.07
N ASP A 211 -13.41 -13.42 1.36
CA ASP A 211 -14.68 -13.00 0.79
C ASP A 211 -15.29 -11.81 1.56
N GLY A 212 -16.41 -11.29 1.04
CA GLY A 212 -17.06 -10.12 1.63
C GLY A 212 -17.67 -10.38 3.00
N ASP A 213 -18.07 -11.61 3.33
CA ASP A 213 -18.64 -11.94 4.63
C ASP A 213 -17.53 -12.04 5.68
N GLU A 214 -16.40 -12.66 5.36
CA GLU A 214 -15.21 -12.68 6.21
C GLU A 214 -14.71 -11.25 6.51
N MET A 215 -14.67 -10.37 5.50
CA MET A 215 -14.28 -8.98 5.70
C MET A 215 -15.26 -8.21 6.58
N ARG A 216 -16.57 -8.41 6.42
CA ARG A 216 -17.60 -7.80 7.29
C ARG A 216 -17.50 -8.29 8.74
N GLU A 217 -17.16 -9.55 8.95
CA GLU A 217 -16.95 -10.08 10.30
C GLU A 217 -15.74 -9.45 10.97
N ILE A 218 -14.60 -9.32 10.24
CA ILE A 218 -13.36 -8.73 10.76
C ILE A 218 -13.52 -7.24 11.09
N PHE A 219 -14.26 -6.50 10.27
CA PHE A 219 -14.47 -5.06 10.41
C PHE A 219 -15.91 -4.70 10.82
N HIS A 220 -16.58 -5.57 11.58
CA HIS A 220 -17.97 -5.39 12.02
C HIS A 220 -18.20 -4.10 12.80
N ASP A 221 -17.17 -3.57 13.46
CA ASP A 221 -17.16 -2.29 14.20
C ASP A 221 -16.95 -1.05 13.31
N HIS A 222 -16.58 -1.26 12.04
CA HIS A 222 -16.38 -0.19 11.03
C HIS A 222 -17.06 -0.55 9.69
N PRO A 223 -18.40 -0.76 9.66
CA PRO A 223 -19.10 -1.23 8.46
C PRO A 223 -18.95 -0.28 7.28
N SER A 224 -18.85 1.03 7.51
CA SER A 224 -18.64 2.04 6.45
C SER A 224 -17.29 1.90 5.72
N ALA A 225 -16.34 1.17 6.27
CA ALA A 225 -15.06 0.92 5.61
C ALA A 225 -15.14 -0.25 4.58
N ILE A 226 -16.27 -1.00 4.56
CA ILE A 226 -16.53 -2.14 3.67
C ILE A 226 -17.52 -1.77 2.55
N GLU A 227 -18.40 -0.79 2.76
CA GLU A 227 -19.40 -0.31 1.80
C GLU A 227 -18.79 0.57 0.71
#